data_4ad27002e2614b08383e79e761c215b0
#
_entry.id   4ad27002e2614b08383e79e761c215b0
#
_cell.length_a   1.000
_cell.length_b   1.000
_cell.length_c   1.000
_cell.angle_alpha   90.00
_cell.angle_beta   90.00
_cell.angle_gamma   90.00
#
_symmetry.space_group_name_H-M   'P 1'
#
loop_
_entity.id
_entity.type
_entity.pdbx_description
1 polymer ?
#
loop_
_entity_poly.entity_id
_entity_poly.type
_entity_poly.pdbx_seq_one_letter_code
_entity_poly.pdbx_strand_id
1 'polypeptide(L)'
;TPVHWLNAQLQCRYLDNITRSGEFTSALDKQVNALWQYPRSQDKACDQVFQRWQEQGGITTERILQRIKRVAKEGKPRLIVYLTRLLPPELQPIGRLWGHVANSAGYVSRINRNKDWHDVDPTYLTPIVMVGLERLIWQDVEQAISTFITLPSNVQLTQAQAFFLTKTIAIRLSLYDEPRTQLWLDKAKDLGMTDDLRDWQISHYIRHNQWLGLTQFVAKLDAKFRADSRVRYWQAKAFDVLGEAEQSAELFTSLAQERHYYGFKASDALSLPIQLNQQSVSEDKKTIALVRGNAHFKMAKELF
;
A
#
# COMPACT_ATOMS: atom_id res chain seq x y z
N THR A 1 9.53 14.27 7.30
CA THR A 1 9.36 15.74 7.17
C THR A 1 9.77 16.41 8.47
N PRO A 2 10.26 17.68 8.47
CA PRO A 2 10.61 18.41 9.68
C PRO A 2 9.48 18.50 10.71
N VAL A 3 8.24 18.61 10.24
CA VAL A 3 7.02 18.67 11.09
C VAL A 3 6.83 17.37 11.90
N HIS A 4 7.09 16.21 11.31
CA HIS A 4 6.96 14.93 12.02
C HIS A 4 7.98 14.78 13.14
N TRP A 5 9.22 15.21 12.91
CA TRP A 5 10.29 15.17 13.91
C TRP A 5 9.98 16.09 15.12
N LEU A 6 9.56 17.34 14.87
CA LEU A 6 9.19 18.27 15.91
C LEU A 6 8.00 17.79 16.73
N ASN A 7 6.99 17.19 16.08
CA ASN A 7 5.84 16.62 16.75
C ASN A 7 6.24 15.44 17.65
N ALA A 8 7.11 14.54 17.19
CA ALA A 8 7.62 13.43 17.99
C ALA A 8 8.40 13.93 19.21
N GLN A 9 9.26 14.95 19.05
CA GLN A 9 10.02 15.57 20.16
C GLN A 9 9.08 16.15 21.23
N LEU A 10 8.05 16.90 20.82
CA LEU A 10 7.07 17.48 21.74
C LEU A 10 6.27 16.41 22.47
N GLN A 11 5.83 15.37 21.76
CA GLN A 11 5.12 14.24 22.35
C GLN A 11 5.99 13.49 23.37
N CYS A 12 7.27 13.25 23.05
CA CYS A 12 8.19 12.58 23.98
C CYS A 12 8.40 13.42 25.26
N ARG A 13 8.59 14.74 25.15
CA ARG A 13 8.71 15.61 26.32
C ARG A 13 7.45 15.62 27.18
N TYR A 14 6.28 15.67 26.55
CA TYR A 14 5.01 15.60 27.26
C TYR A 14 4.86 14.26 28.00
N LEU A 15 5.08 13.14 27.31
CA LEU A 15 5.01 11.81 27.89
C LEU A 15 6.05 11.61 28.99
N ASP A 16 7.27 12.16 28.83
CA ASP A 16 8.29 12.15 29.85
C ASP A 16 7.80 12.80 31.15
N ASN A 17 7.18 13.97 31.05
CA ASN A 17 6.66 14.69 32.22
C ASN A 17 5.56 13.93 32.95
N ILE A 18 4.58 13.40 32.23
CA ILE A 18 3.41 12.73 32.85
C ILE A 18 3.71 11.31 33.35
N THR A 19 4.82 10.70 32.90
CA THR A 19 5.22 9.35 33.34
C THR A 19 6.35 9.35 34.39
N ARG A 20 6.78 10.52 34.88
CA ARG A 20 7.89 10.60 35.85
C ARG A 20 7.61 9.93 37.18
N SER A 21 6.39 9.95 37.64
CA SER A 21 6.00 9.49 38.99
C SER A 21 4.96 8.35 38.97
N GLY A 22 4.66 7.76 37.81
CA GLY A 22 3.58 6.80 37.70
C GLY A 22 3.87 5.62 36.77
N GLU A 23 2.98 4.65 36.85
CA GLU A 23 2.95 3.50 35.96
C GLU A 23 2.39 3.89 34.57
N PHE A 24 2.79 3.13 33.52
CA PHE A 24 2.24 3.30 32.20
C PHE A 24 0.83 2.68 32.13
N THR A 25 -0.18 3.52 32.20
CA THR A 25 -1.55 3.09 31.92
C THR A 25 -1.65 2.51 30.51
N SER A 26 -2.68 1.70 30.20
CA SER A 26 -2.89 1.14 28.86
C SER A 26 -2.94 2.20 27.74
N ALA A 27 -3.44 3.39 28.06
CA ALA A 27 -3.49 4.51 27.11
C ALA A 27 -2.09 5.10 26.84
N LEU A 28 -1.29 5.29 27.91
CA LEU A 28 0.10 5.78 27.81
C LEU A 28 1.00 4.76 27.13
N ASP A 29 0.87 3.47 27.46
CA ASP A 29 1.58 2.37 26.78
C ASP A 29 1.36 2.39 25.28
N LYS A 30 0.10 2.54 24.82
CA LYS A 30 -0.21 2.66 23.39
C LYS A 30 0.45 3.86 22.73
N GLN A 31 0.47 5.03 23.40
CA GLN A 31 1.08 6.24 22.86
C GLN A 31 2.61 6.09 22.74
N VAL A 32 3.26 5.60 23.80
CA VAL A 32 4.71 5.38 23.81
C VAL A 32 5.10 4.32 22.77
N ASN A 33 4.34 3.21 22.70
CA ASN A 33 4.56 2.19 21.69
C ASN A 33 4.43 2.72 20.27
N ALA A 34 3.46 3.60 19.97
CA ALA A 34 3.32 4.21 18.65
C ALA A 34 4.55 5.01 18.24
N LEU A 35 5.14 5.79 19.17
CA LEU A 35 6.39 6.52 18.95
C LEU A 35 7.59 5.57 18.80
N TRP A 36 7.68 4.56 19.67
CA TRP A 36 8.77 3.58 19.65
C TRP A 36 8.75 2.74 18.38
N GLN A 37 7.57 2.38 17.85
CA GLN A 37 7.40 1.60 16.63
C GLN A 37 7.76 2.34 15.34
N TYR A 38 8.15 3.62 15.42
CA TYR A 38 8.58 4.36 14.23
C TYR A 38 9.85 3.75 13.61
N PRO A 39 9.92 3.60 12.26
CA PRO A 39 10.98 2.83 11.61
C PRO A 39 12.34 3.53 11.51
N ARG A 40 12.50 4.66 12.19
CA ARG A 40 13.76 5.41 12.29
C ARG A 40 14.10 5.70 13.75
N SER A 41 15.34 6.11 14.00
CA SER A 41 15.72 6.59 15.34
C SER A 41 14.89 7.81 15.72
N GLN A 42 14.44 7.84 16.96
CA GLN A 42 13.71 8.96 17.53
C GLN A 42 14.68 10.00 18.09
N ASP A 43 14.15 11.17 18.44
CA ASP A 43 14.91 12.25 19.10
C ASP A 43 15.36 11.84 20.51
N LYS A 44 16.47 12.41 20.98
CA LYS A 44 17.00 12.17 22.34
C LYS A 44 16.00 12.50 23.44
N ALA A 45 15.04 13.41 23.18
CA ALA A 45 13.97 13.70 24.13
C ALA A 45 13.09 12.47 24.45
N CYS A 46 13.15 11.41 23.62
CA CYS A 46 12.41 10.17 23.82
C CYS A 46 13.19 9.15 24.70
N ASP A 47 14.48 9.33 24.91
CA ASP A 47 15.32 8.31 25.53
C ASP A 47 14.85 7.99 26.96
N GLN A 48 14.51 8.99 27.76
CA GLN A 48 14.09 8.80 29.15
C GLN A 48 12.74 8.10 29.27
N VAL A 49 11.76 8.50 28.46
CA VAL A 49 10.43 7.84 28.48
C VAL A 49 10.53 6.40 27.95
N PHE A 50 11.36 6.13 26.96
CA PHE A 50 11.58 4.78 26.46
C PHE A 50 12.32 3.91 27.47
N GLN A 51 13.31 4.47 28.19
CA GLN A 51 14.00 3.74 29.23
C GLN A 51 13.05 3.31 30.36
N ARG A 52 12.26 4.24 30.93
CA ARG A 52 11.29 3.88 31.98
C ARG A 52 10.23 2.90 31.47
N TRP A 53 9.78 3.06 30.24
CA TRP A 53 8.83 2.13 29.64
C TRP A 53 9.42 0.73 29.49
N GLN A 54 10.71 0.63 29.13
CA GLN A 54 11.43 -0.64 29.08
C GLN A 54 11.56 -1.27 30.47
N GLU A 55 11.92 -0.49 31.48
CA GLU A 55 12.04 -0.94 32.86
C GLU A 55 10.72 -1.52 33.42
N GLN A 56 9.58 -1.01 32.95
CA GLN A 56 8.24 -1.50 33.26
C GLN A 56 7.73 -2.60 32.30
N GLY A 57 8.61 -3.22 31.50
CA GLY A 57 8.25 -4.33 30.60
C GLY A 57 7.53 -3.92 29.30
N GLY A 58 7.53 -2.63 28.99
CA GLY A 58 6.88 -2.13 27.76
C GLY A 58 7.53 -2.59 26.45
N ILE A 59 8.84 -2.91 26.47
CA ILE A 59 9.55 -3.42 25.29
C ILE A 59 9.51 -4.96 25.31
N THR A 60 8.47 -5.54 24.70
CA THR A 60 8.33 -6.99 24.57
C THR A 60 9.02 -7.52 23.32
N THR A 61 9.33 -8.81 23.31
CA THR A 61 9.89 -9.53 22.14
C THR A 61 9.04 -9.29 20.87
N GLU A 62 7.73 -9.37 20.99
CA GLU A 62 6.81 -9.14 19.87
C GLU A 62 6.95 -7.71 19.33
N ARG A 63 6.97 -6.71 20.22
CA ARG A 63 7.14 -5.30 19.81
C ARG A 63 8.49 -5.06 19.14
N ILE A 64 9.56 -5.70 19.63
CA ILE A 64 10.89 -5.63 19.01
C ILE A 64 10.82 -6.19 17.57
N LEU A 65 10.27 -7.38 17.38
CA LEU A 65 10.15 -8.02 16.06
C LEU A 65 9.27 -7.19 15.11
N GLN A 66 8.17 -6.61 15.59
CA GLN A 66 7.33 -5.72 14.80
C GLN A 66 8.11 -4.47 14.34
N ARG A 67 8.89 -3.86 15.22
CA ARG A 67 9.73 -2.71 14.87
C ARG A 67 10.82 -3.10 13.87
N ILE A 68 11.51 -4.22 14.09
CA ILE A 68 12.51 -4.76 13.16
C ILE A 68 11.92 -4.88 11.74
N LYS A 69 10.73 -5.48 11.61
CA LYS A 69 10.03 -5.62 10.33
C LYS A 69 9.80 -4.25 9.65
N ARG A 70 9.35 -3.23 10.41
CA ARG A 70 9.13 -1.87 9.88
C ARG A 70 10.44 -1.21 9.46
N VAL A 71 11.48 -1.34 10.27
CA VAL A 71 12.83 -0.80 10.00
C VAL A 71 13.46 -1.48 8.77
N ALA A 72 13.22 -2.79 8.60
CA ALA A 72 13.72 -3.55 7.46
C ALA A 72 13.09 -3.08 6.13
N LYS A 73 11.80 -2.76 6.14
CA LYS A 73 11.12 -2.15 4.97
C LYS A 73 11.77 -0.84 4.53
N GLU A 74 12.20 -0.01 5.49
CA GLU A 74 12.92 1.25 5.24
C GLU A 74 14.42 1.05 4.88
N GLY A 75 14.92 -0.16 4.93
CA GLY A 75 16.34 -0.45 4.63
C GLY A 75 17.31 0.22 5.61
N LYS A 76 17.08 0.12 6.93
CA LYS A 76 17.91 0.73 7.99
C LYS A 76 18.65 -0.33 8.84
N PRO A 77 19.67 -1.03 8.30
CA PRO A 77 20.30 -2.16 8.97
C PRO A 77 20.94 -1.82 10.31
N ARG A 78 21.51 -0.61 10.47
CA ARG A 78 22.14 -0.20 11.73
C ARG A 78 21.15 -0.20 12.91
N LEU A 79 19.93 0.26 12.68
CA LEU A 79 18.90 0.24 13.72
C LEU A 79 18.45 -1.20 14.04
N ILE A 80 18.44 -2.10 13.06
CA ILE A 80 18.14 -3.52 13.28
C ILE A 80 19.22 -4.17 14.15
N VAL A 81 20.50 -3.86 13.94
CA VAL A 81 21.59 -4.36 14.80
C VAL A 81 21.35 -3.99 16.28
N TYR A 82 20.94 -2.75 16.54
CA TYR A 82 20.58 -2.32 17.88
C TYR A 82 19.38 -3.11 18.44
N LEU A 83 18.28 -3.20 17.67
CA LEU A 83 17.07 -3.91 18.09
C LEU A 83 17.31 -5.40 18.29
N THR A 84 18.18 -6.02 17.50
CA THR A 84 18.58 -7.43 17.65
C THR A 84 19.21 -7.73 19.03
N ARG A 85 19.97 -6.78 19.59
CA ARG A 85 20.57 -6.93 20.92
C ARG A 85 19.53 -6.92 22.05
N LEU A 86 18.33 -6.38 21.79
CA LEU A 86 17.23 -6.39 22.74
C LEU A 86 16.41 -7.68 22.69
N LEU A 87 16.60 -8.52 21.67
CA LEU A 87 15.97 -9.83 21.57
C LEU A 87 16.61 -10.84 22.50
N PRO A 88 15.84 -11.83 23.01
CA PRO A 88 16.39 -13.00 23.65
C PRO A 88 17.45 -13.69 22.77
N PRO A 89 18.50 -14.32 23.37
CA PRO A 89 19.62 -14.91 22.62
C PRO A 89 19.20 -15.86 21.50
N GLU A 90 18.16 -16.68 21.73
CA GLU A 90 17.61 -17.64 20.76
C GLU A 90 16.98 -16.99 19.54
N LEU A 91 16.51 -15.73 19.64
CA LEU A 91 15.90 -14.98 18.53
C LEU A 91 16.88 -14.00 17.84
N GLN A 92 18.07 -13.82 18.36
CA GLN A 92 19.08 -12.95 17.74
C GLN A 92 19.49 -13.41 16.32
N PRO A 93 19.55 -14.72 15.99
CA PRO A 93 19.76 -15.16 14.62
C PRO A 93 18.68 -14.60 13.65
N ILE A 94 17.43 -14.58 14.08
CA ILE A 94 16.30 -13.99 13.33
C ILE A 94 16.53 -12.48 13.10
N GLY A 95 16.94 -11.76 14.15
CA GLY A 95 17.29 -10.35 14.05
C GLY A 95 18.43 -10.09 13.04
N ARG A 96 19.44 -10.97 12.99
CA ARG A 96 20.54 -10.89 12.01
C ARG A 96 20.05 -11.11 10.57
N LEU A 97 19.16 -12.08 10.33
CA LEU A 97 18.55 -12.29 9.00
C LEU A 97 17.80 -11.04 8.54
N TRP A 98 17.00 -10.44 9.41
CA TRP A 98 16.35 -9.15 9.13
C TRP A 98 17.37 -8.07 8.77
N GLY A 99 18.50 -8.00 9.49
CA GLY A 99 19.59 -7.06 9.22
C GLY A 99 20.21 -7.26 7.85
N HIS A 100 20.46 -8.50 7.43
CA HIS A 100 20.98 -8.83 6.10
C HIS A 100 20.03 -8.42 4.99
N VAL A 101 18.73 -8.75 5.11
CA VAL A 101 17.69 -8.37 4.14
C VAL A 101 17.49 -6.85 4.09
N ALA A 102 17.57 -6.16 5.23
CA ALA A 102 17.50 -4.71 5.27
C ALA A 102 18.70 -4.03 4.60
N ASN A 103 19.88 -4.61 4.75
CA ASN A 103 21.09 -4.10 4.10
C ASN A 103 21.07 -4.33 2.59
N SER A 104 20.64 -5.51 2.15
CA SER A 104 20.53 -5.88 0.73
C SER A 104 19.30 -6.76 0.52
N ALA A 105 18.32 -6.25 -0.24
CA ALA A 105 17.13 -7.04 -0.58
C ALA A 105 17.50 -8.33 -1.32
N GLY A 106 18.55 -8.31 -2.16
CA GLY A 106 19.07 -9.48 -2.86
C GLY A 106 19.56 -10.60 -1.94
N TYR A 107 19.74 -10.35 -0.63
CA TYR A 107 20.09 -11.42 0.31
C TYR A 107 19.01 -12.51 0.37
N VAL A 108 17.73 -12.17 0.13
CA VAL A 108 16.63 -13.15 0.10
C VAL A 108 16.82 -14.23 -0.98
N SER A 109 17.50 -13.94 -2.08
CA SER A 109 17.77 -14.92 -3.15
C SER A 109 18.72 -16.05 -2.72
N ARG A 110 19.38 -15.91 -1.58
CA ARG A 110 20.27 -16.93 -1.01
C ARG A 110 19.52 -17.97 -0.16
N ILE A 111 18.19 -17.87 -0.08
CA ILE A 111 17.35 -18.71 0.81
C ILE A 111 17.59 -20.20 0.61
N ASN A 112 17.77 -20.64 -0.62
CA ASN A 112 18.01 -22.06 -0.93
C ASN A 112 19.47 -22.51 -0.75
N ARG A 113 20.43 -21.59 -0.55
CA ARG A 113 21.87 -21.88 -0.56
C ARG A 113 22.55 -21.63 0.78
N ASN A 114 22.02 -20.72 1.59
CA ASN A 114 22.62 -20.33 2.85
C ASN A 114 21.89 -21.03 4.01
N LYS A 115 22.66 -21.79 4.80
CA LYS A 115 22.18 -22.54 5.96
C LYS A 115 21.45 -21.69 7.01
N ASP A 116 21.76 -20.38 7.10
CA ASP A 116 21.11 -19.47 8.05
C ASP A 116 19.57 -19.38 7.87
N TRP A 117 19.05 -19.88 6.74
CA TRP A 117 17.63 -19.88 6.44
C TRP A 117 16.94 -21.23 6.71
N HIS A 118 17.69 -22.34 6.82
CA HIS A 118 17.12 -23.69 6.77
C HIS A 118 16.34 -24.05 8.02
N ASP A 119 16.84 -23.67 9.20
CA ASP A 119 16.28 -24.05 10.49
C ASP A 119 15.40 -22.93 11.09
N VAL A 120 15.01 -21.95 10.27
CA VAL A 120 14.16 -20.85 10.72
C VAL A 120 12.69 -21.27 10.70
N ASP A 121 12.02 -21.09 11.85
CA ASP A 121 10.59 -21.34 11.97
C ASP A 121 9.80 -20.49 10.91
N PRO A 122 8.84 -21.11 10.19
CA PRO A 122 8.04 -20.42 9.17
C PRO A 122 7.38 -19.12 9.66
N THR A 123 7.04 -19.04 10.93
CA THR A 123 6.43 -17.85 11.56
C THR A 123 7.35 -16.63 11.46
N TYR A 124 8.67 -16.83 11.57
CA TYR A 124 9.67 -15.77 11.41
C TYR A 124 10.18 -15.66 9.97
N LEU A 125 10.32 -16.82 9.29
CA LEU A 125 10.88 -16.89 7.95
C LEU A 125 10.02 -16.16 6.92
N THR A 126 8.73 -16.46 6.86
CA THR A 126 7.81 -15.90 5.87
C THR A 126 7.77 -14.36 5.89
N PRO A 127 7.68 -13.66 7.04
CA PRO A 127 7.76 -12.20 7.09
C PRO A 127 9.06 -11.61 6.55
N ILE A 128 10.20 -12.28 6.79
CA ILE A 128 11.52 -11.83 6.29
C ILE A 128 11.57 -11.93 4.77
N VAL A 129 11.14 -13.08 4.24
CA VAL A 129 11.07 -13.33 2.79
C VAL A 129 10.15 -12.33 2.10
N MET A 130 8.97 -12.06 2.68
CA MET A 130 8.03 -11.09 2.15
C MET A 130 8.64 -9.70 2.00
N VAL A 131 9.31 -9.20 3.03
CA VAL A 131 9.97 -7.87 2.98
C VAL A 131 11.15 -7.87 2.02
N GLY A 132 11.92 -8.96 1.98
CA GLY A 132 13.02 -9.12 1.04
C GLY A 132 12.55 -9.08 -0.42
N LEU A 133 11.52 -9.88 -0.76
CA LEU A 133 10.95 -9.92 -2.11
C LEU A 133 10.27 -8.61 -2.48
N GLU A 134 9.45 -8.02 -1.58
CA GLU A 134 8.80 -6.72 -1.82
C GLU A 134 9.82 -5.66 -2.26
N ARG A 135 10.96 -5.59 -1.59
CA ARG A 135 12.04 -4.65 -1.93
C ARG A 135 12.83 -5.06 -3.17
N LEU A 136 13.08 -6.37 -3.33
CA LEU A 136 13.84 -6.89 -4.46
C LEU A 136 13.10 -6.68 -5.79
N ILE A 137 11.79 -6.81 -5.83
CA ILE A 137 10.96 -6.54 -7.03
C ILE A 137 11.26 -5.16 -7.61
N TRP A 138 11.46 -4.16 -6.74
CA TRP A 138 11.75 -2.79 -7.18
C TRP A 138 13.21 -2.54 -7.53
N GLN A 139 14.15 -3.38 -7.07
CA GLN A 139 15.57 -3.26 -7.34
C GLN A 139 16.02 -4.10 -8.53
N ASP A 140 15.60 -5.37 -8.54
CA ASP A 140 15.94 -6.36 -9.55
C ASP A 140 14.77 -7.35 -9.70
N VAL A 141 13.89 -7.07 -10.64
CA VAL A 141 12.66 -7.87 -10.85
C VAL A 141 12.99 -9.29 -11.34
N GLU A 142 14.06 -9.48 -12.10
CA GLU A 142 14.48 -10.80 -12.59
C GLU A 142 14.92 -11.70 -11.43
N GLN A 143 15.77 -11.17 -10.58
CA GLN A 143 16.20 -11.90 -9.39
C GLN A 143 15.02 -12.17 -8.44
N ALA A 144 14.08 -11.20 -8.32
CA ALA A 144 12.89 -11.37 -7.51
C ALA A 144 11.98 -12.48 -8.04
N ILE A 145 11.71 -12.51 -9.35
CA ILE A 145 10.92 -13.55 -10.01
C ILE A 145 11.58 -14.92 -9.82
N SER A 146 12.86 -15.04 -10.13
CA SER A 146 13.61 -16.28 -9.94
C SER A 146 13.53 -16.80 -8.50
N THR A 147 13.71 -15.89 -7.52
CA THR A 147 13.61 -16.23 -6.10
C THR A 147 12.19 -16.66 -5.72
N PHE A 148 11.17 -15.92 -6.17
CA PHE A 148 9.77 -16.19 -5.83
C PHE A 148 9.27 -17.55 -6.32
N ILE A 149 9.62 -17.94 -7.57
CA ILE A 149 9.20 -19.21 -8.14
C ILE A 149 9.97 -20.42 -7.58
N THR A 150 11.11 -20.19 -6.93
CA THR A 150 11.96 -21.24 -6.34
C THR A 150 11.97 -21.21 -4.81
N LEU A 151 10.98 -20.57 -4.19
CA LEU A 151 10.87 -20.54 -2.73
C LEU A 151 10.81 -21.96 -2.15
N PRO A 152 11.55 -22.25 -1.06
CA PRO A 152 11.52 -23.56 -0.43
C PRO A 152 10.18 -23.78 0.31
N SER A 153 9.81 -25.04 0.52
CA SER A 153 8.50 -25.43 1.08
C SER A 153 8.25 -24.96 2.51
N ASN A 154 9.30 -24.62 3.26
CA ASN A 154 9.16 -24.04 4.60
C ASN A 154 8.76 -22.56 4.59
N VAL A 155 8.75 -21.89 3.43
CA VAL A 155 8.16 -20.56 3.27
C VAL A 155 6.67 -20.73 2.96
N GLN A 156 5.83 -20.47 3.95
CA GLN A 156 4.39 -20.65 3.84
C GLN A 156 3.70 -19.32 3.54
N LEU A 157 3.52 -19.03 2.24
CA LEU A 157 2.77 -17.86 1.82
C LEU A 157 1.25 -18.14 1.88
N THR A 158 0.52 -17.23 2.52
CA THR A 158 -0.93 -17.21 2.37
C THR A 158 -1.32 -16.78 0.95
N GLN A 159 -2.55 -17.08 0.52
CA GLN A 159 -3.06 -16.61 -0.78
C GLN A 159 -2.94 -15.08 -0.91
N ALA A 160 -3.25 -14.32 0.14
CA ALA A 160 -3.12 -12.88 0.14
C ALA A 160 -1.67 -12.40 -0.05
N GLN A 161 -0.70 -13.10 0.54
CA GLN A 161 0.73 -12.80 0.38
C GLN A 161 1.24 -13.15 -1.03
N ALA A 162 0.84 -14.30 -1.56
CA ALA A 162 1.15 -14.69 -2.92
C ALA A 162 0.54 -13.70 -3.94
N PHE A 163 -0.73 -13.32 -3.75
CA PHE A 163 -1.39 -12.29 -4.55
C PHE A 163 -0.63 -10.96 -4.51
N PHE A 164 -0.25 -10.48 -3.31
CA PHE A 164 0.48 -9.24 -3.15
C PHE A 164 1.80 -9.22 -3.94
N LEU A 165 2.61 -10.29 -3.83
CA LEU A 165 3.89 -10.38 -4.54
C LEU A 165 3.67 -10.48 -6.04
N THR A 166 2.76 -11.34 -6.50
CA THR A 166 2.44 -11.54 -7.92
C THR A 166 1.93 -10.25 -8.56
N LYS A 167 1.02 -9.55 -7.88
CA LYS A 167 0.54 -8.23 -8.32
C LYS A 167 1.68 -7.21 -8.38
N THR A 168 2.54 -7.16 -7.37
CA THR A 168 3.65 -6.20 -7.34
C THR A 168 4.65 -6.46 -8.48
N ILE A 169 4.93 -7.72 -8.81
CA ILE A 169 5.73 -8.10 -9.98
C ILE A 169 5.05 -7.63 -11.28
N ALA A 170 3.75 -7.91 -11.43
CA ALA A 170 2.99 -7.50 -12.60
C ALA A 170 3.02 -5.98 -12.82
N ILE A 171 2.82 -5.21 -11.75
CA ILE A 171 2.89 -3.74 -11.78
C ILE A 171 4.29 -3.28 -12.17
N ARG A 172 5.33 -3.87 -11.56
CA ARG A 172 6.74 -3.53 -11.87
C ARG A 172 7.08 -3.78 -13.33
N LEU A 173 6.64 -4.91 -13.90
CA LEU A 173 6.81 -5.22 -15.32
C LEU A 173 6.01 -4.26 -16.21
N SER A 174 4.77 -3.93 -15.82
CA SER A 174 3.91 -3.00 -16.56
C SER A 174 4.48 -1.58 -16.68
N LEU A 175 5.19 -1.11 -15.65
CA LEU A 175 5.82 0.22 -15.65
C LEU A 175 6.92 0.35 -16.71
N TYR A 176 7.58 -0.74 -17.06
CA TYR A 176 8.68 -0.77 -18.04
C TYR A 176 8.30 -1.46 -19.35
N ASP A 177 7.00 -1.76 -19.52
CA ASP A 177 6.44 -2.41 -20.71
C ASP A 177 7.12 -3.73 -21.09
N GLU A 178 7.45 -4.53 -20.07
CA GLU A 178 8.17 -5.80 -20.24
C GLU A 178 7.30 -6.86 -20.95
N PRO A 179 7.88 -7.69 -21.82
CA PRO A 179 7.11 -8.69 -22.61
C PRO A 179 6.27 -9.66 -21.76
N ARG A 180 6.68 -9.93 -20.51
CA ARG A 180 6.01 -10.85 -19.60
C ARG A 180 4.88 -10.20 -18.78
N THR A 181 4.61 -8.93 -19.00
CA THR A 181 3.60 -8.18 -18.24
C THR A 181 2.25 -8.90 -18.24
N GLN A 182 1.73 -9.28 -19.41
CA GLN A 182 0.43 -9.95 -19.51
C GLN A 182 0.39 -11.26 -18.70
N LEU A 183 1.44 -12.06 -18.80
CA LEU A 183 1.54 -13.32 -18.03
C LEU A 183 1.40 -13.11 -16.52
N TRP A 184 2.07 -12.08 -15.99
CA TRP A 184 2.04 -11.79 -14.56
C TRP A 184 0.77 -11.09 -14.11
N LEU A 185 0.17 -10.27 -14.96
CA LEU A 185 -1.17 -9.71 -14.73
C LEU A 185 -2.22 -10.84 -14.64
N ASP A 186 -2.17 -11.83 -15.54
CA ASP A 186 -3.07 -12.98 -15.51
C ASP A 186 -2.87 -13.86 -14.28
N LYS A 187 -1.61 -14.15 -13.91
CA LYS A 187 -1.31 -14.87 -12.66
C LYS A 187 -1.83 -14.13 -11.42
N ALA A 188 -1.73 -12.81 -11.39
CA ALA A 188 -2.27 -12.02 -10.28
C ALA A 188 -3.80 -12.08 -10.24
N LYS A 189 -4.45 -11.96 -11.39
CA LYS A 189 -5.92 -12.07 -11.55
C LYS A 189 -6.45 -13.40 -11.04
N ASP A 190 -5.75 -14.52 -11.30
CA ASP A 190 -6.16 -15.85 -10.85
C ASP A 190 -6.10 -16.01 -9.32
N LEU A 191 -5.28 -15.21 -8.64
CA LEU A 191 -5.19 -15.18 -7.17
C LEU A 191 -6.18 -14.20 -6.52
N GLY A 192 -6.63 -13.19 -7.25
CA GLY A 192 -7.57 -12.18 -6.76
C GLY A 192 -7.64 -10.93 -7.64
N MET A 193 -8.60 -10.07 -7.34
CA MET A 193 -8.80 -8.81 -8.06
C MET A 193 -8.92 -7.64 -7.08
N THR A 194 -8.26 -6.54 -7.41
CA THR A 194 -8.35 -5.24 -6.72
C THR A 194 -8.52 -4.13 -7.74
N ASP A 195 -8.96 -2.94 -7.31
CA ASP A 195 -9.15 -1.79 -8.21
C ASP A 195 -7.86 -1.44 -8.97
N ASP A 196 -6.72 -1.44 -8.28
CA ASP A 196 -5.42 -1.13 -8.89
C ASP A 196 -4.98 -2.22 -9.91
N LEU A 197 -5.16 -3.50 -9.61
CA LEU A 197 -4.84 -4.57 -10.57
C LEU A 197 -5.71 -4.49 -11.82
N ARG A 198 -7.02 -4.27 -11.65
CA ARG A 198 -7.96 -4.02 -12.76
C ARG A 198 -7.47 -2.88 -13.64
N ASP A 199 -7.06 -1.78 -13.02
CA ASP A 199 -6.62 -0.59 -13.74
C ASP A 199 -5.33 -0.83 -14.52
N TRP A 200 -4.40 -1.59 -13.97
CA TRP A 200 -3.18 -2.01 -14.67
C TRP A 200 -3.48 -2.94 -15.84
N GLN A 201 -4.41 -3.89 -15.67
CA GLN A 201 -4.85 -4.80 -16.73
C GLN A 201 -5.48 -4.02 -17.90
N ILE A 202 -6.41 -3.11 -17.60
CA ILE A 202 -7.05 -2.25 -18.60
C ILE A 202 -6.00 -1.38 -19.31
N SER A 203 -5.09 -0.76 -18.57
CA SER A 203 -4.03 0.07 -19.13
C SER A 203 -3.09 -0.72 -20.04
N HIS A 204 -2.82 -1.98 -19.71
CA HIS A 204 -2.03 -2.87 -20.56
C HIS A 204 -2.74 -3.16 -21.89
N TYR A 205 -4.02 -3.54 -21.88
CA TYR A 205 -4.79 -3.76 -23.10
C TYR A 205 -4.86 -2.52 -24.00
N ILE A 206 -5.08 -1.33 -23.39
CA ILE A 206 -5.14 -0.05 -24.12
C ILE A 206 -3.80 0.25 -24.77
N ARG A 207 -2.69 0.14 -24.03
CA ARG A 207 -1.33 0.44 -24.51
C ARG A 207 -0.93 -0.42 -25.71
N HIS A 208 -1.38 -1.68 -25.72
CA HIS A 208 -1.07 -2.63 -26.78
C HIS A 208 -2.18 -2.77 -27.83
N ASN A 209 -3.18 -1.88 -27.83
CA ASN A 209 -4.32 -1.90 -28.78
C ASN A 209 -5.08 -3.25 -28.78
N GLN A 210 -5.10 -3.95 -27.68
CA GLN A 210 -5.76 -5.26 -27.52
C GLN A 210 -7.23 -5.10 -27.14
N TRP A 211 -8.01 -4.43 -28.02
CA TRP A 211 -9.38 -4.02 -27.74
C TRP A 211 -10.33 -5.21 -27.48
N LEU A 212 -10.20 -6.28 -28.26
CA LEU A 212 -10.96 -7.51 -28.03
C LEU A 212 -10.62 -8.14 -26.65
N GLY A 213 -9.34 -8.18 -26.28
CA GLY A 213 -8.91 -8.63 -24.96
C GLY A 213 -9.52 -7.80 -23.83
N LEU A 214 -9.60 -6.47 -24.02
CA LEU A 214 -10.22 -5.58 -23.06
C LEU A 214 -11.72 -5.88 -22.86
N THR A 215 -12.50 -6.02 -23.94
CA THR A 215 -13.93 -6.33 -23.82
C THR A 215 -14.17 -7.68 -23.16
N GLN A 216 -13.40 -8.71 -23.52
CA GLN A 216 -13.45 -10.04 -22.90
C GLN A 216 -13.06 -10.03 -21.42
N PHE A 217 -12.06 -9.22 -21.06
CA PHE A 217 -11.65 -9.05 -19.67
C PHE A 217 -12.76 -8.38 -18.85
N VAL A 218 -13.32 -7.27 -19.34
CA VAL A 218 -14.38 -6.52 -18.64
C VAL A 218 -15.64 -7.37 -18.47
N ALA A 219 -16.00 -8.19 -19.47
CA ALA A 219 -17.16 -9.09 -19.38
C ALA A 219 -17.07 -10.11 -18.22
N LYS A 220 -15.86 -10.49 -17.83
CA LYS A 220 -15.59 -11.45 -16.73
C LYS A 220 -15.44 -10.78 -15.36
N LEU A 221 -15.42 -9.46 -15.29
CA LEU A 221 -15.33 -8.74 -14.00
C LEU A 221 -16.65 -8.84 -13.22
N ASP A 222 -16.54 -8.80 -11.90
CA ASP A 222 -17.71 -8.67 -11.04
C ASP A 222 -18.47 -7.37 -11.34
N ALA A 223 -19.78 -7.36 -11.06
CA ALA A 223 -20.65 -6.21 -11.30
C ALA A 223 -20.12 -4.91 -10.67
N LYS A 224 -19.54 -5.00 -9.47
CA LYS A 224 -18.92 -3.87 -8.77
C LYS A 224 -17.82 -3.21 -9.62
N PHE A 225 -16.95 -4.01 -10.22
CA PHE A 225 -15.85 -3.49 -11.04
C PHE A 225 -16.33 -2.99 -12.40
N ARG A 226 -17.33 -3.66 -13.01
CA ARG A 226 -17.94 -3.23 -14.28
C ARG A 226 -18.69 -1.90 -14.17
N ALA A 227 -19.25 -1.60 -13.01
CA ALA A 227 -19.98 -0.35 -12.77
C ALA A 227 -19.07 0.89 -12.69
N ASP A 228 -17.77 0.73 -12.53
CA ASP A 228 -16.82 1.84 -12.48
C ASP A 228 -16.83 2.63 -13.79
N SER A 229 -16.95 3.95 -13.71
CA SER A 229 -17.08 4.83 -14.88
C SER A 229 -15.89 4.79 -15.84
N ARG A 230 -14.67 4.57 -15.33
CA ARG A 230 -13.46 4.38 -16.13
C ARG A 230 -13.54 3.07 -16.93
N VAL A 231 -13.97 1.99 -16.29
CA VAL A 231 -14.13 0.69 -16.95
C VAL A 231 -15.17 0.80 -18.09
N ARG A 232 -16.33 1.37 -17.81
CA ARG A 232 -17.41 1.61 -18.79
C ARG A 232 -16.94 2.46 -19.97
N TYR A 233 -16.18 3.52 -19.71
CA TYR A 233 -15.63 4.38 -20.75
C TYR A 233 -14.68 3.63 -21.68
N TRP A 234 -13.72 2.91 -21.14
CA TRP A 234 -12.75 2.18 -21.95
C TRP A 234 -13.36 0.97 -22.66
N GLN A 235 -14.39 0.34 -22.07
CA GLN A 235 -15.19 -0.69 -22.73
C GLN A 235 -15.94 -0.08 -23.93
N ALA A 236 -16.58 1.08 -23.76
CA ALA A 236 -17.24 1.77 -24.85
C ALA A 236 -16.27 2.12 -26.00
N LYS A 237 -15.07 2.63 -25.65
CA LYS A 237 -14.01 2.88 -26.64
C LYS A 237 -13.55 1.61 -27.35
N ALA A 238 -13.45 0.50 -26.63
CA ALA A 238 -13.08 -0.78 -27.25
C ALA A 238 -14.15 -1.24 -28.25
N PHE A 239 -15.43 -1.14 -27.91
CA PHE A 239 -16.53 -1.43 -28.83
C PHE A 239 -16.53 -0.52 -30.06
N ASP A 240 -16.27 0.80 -29.87
CA ASP A 240 -16.14 1.75 -30.96
C ASP A 240 -15.05 1.34 -31.97
N VAL A 241 -13.86 1.00 -31.47
CA VAL A 241 -12.73 0.55 -32.31
C VAL A 241 -13.00 -0.80 -33.00
N LEU A 242 -13.76 -1.69 -32.36
CA LEU A 242 -14.13 -3.00 -32.92
C LEU A 242 -15.30 -2.91 -33.90
N GLY A 243 -15.90 -1.71 -34.12
CA GLY A 243 -17.05 -1.53 -35.00
C GLY A 243 -18.39 -1.92 -34.40
N GLU A 244 -18.45 -2.21 -33.09
CA GLU A 244 -19.64 -2.57 -32.34
C GLU A 244 -20.39 -1.31 -31.88
N ALA A 245 -20.93 -0.55 -32.84
CA ALA A 245 -21.44 0.80 -32.66
C ALA A 245 -22.60 0.89 -31.65
N GLU A 246 -23.49 -0.11 -31.62
CA GLU A 246 -24.65 -0.14 -30.71
C GLU A 246 -24.22 -0.21 -29.26
N GLN A 247 -23.33 -1.15 -28.92
CA GLN A 247 -22.81 -1.33 -27.55
C GLN A 247 -22.01 -0.11 -27.11
N SER A 248 -21.21 0.46 -28.03
CA SER A 248 -20.46 1.68 -27.77
C SER A 248 -21.38 2.86 -27.44
N ALA A 249 -22.40 3.10 -28.29
CA ALA A 249 -23.34 4.19 -28.11
C ALA A 249 -24.16 4.08 -26.82
N GLU A 250 -24.59 2.87 -26.44
CA GLU A 250 -25.31 2.62 -25.19
C GLU A 250 -24.49 3.03 -23.97
N LEU A 251 -23.25 2.57 -23.89
CA LEU A 251 -22.35 2.89 -22.77
C LEU A 251 -21.99 4.37 -22.73
N PHE A 252 -21.66 4.98 -23.84
CA PHE A 252 -21.36 6.43 -23.88
C PHE A 252 -22.58 7.27 -23.51
N THR A 253 -23.78 6.92 -24.01
CA THR A 253 -25.01 7.65 -23.68
C THR A 253 -25.31 7.60 -22.18
N SER A 254 -25.16 6.43 -21.58
CA SER A 254 -25.33 6.25 -20.14
C SER A 254 -24.31 7.09 -19.34
N LEU A 255 -23.03 7.06 -19.73
CA LEU A 255 -21.96 7.83 -19.08
C LEU A 255 -22.14 9.34 -19.23
N ALA A 256 -22.58 9.80 -20.41
CA ALA A 256 -22.75 11.23 -20.70
C ALA A 256 -23.75 11.94 -19.76
N GLN A 257 -24.60 11.18 -19.06
CA GLN A 257 -25.52 11.73 -18.04
C GLN A 257 -24.82 11.95 -16.68
N GLU A 258 -23.59 11.50 -16.50
CA GLU A 258 -22.90 11.55 -15.22
C GLU A 258 -21.94 12.76 -15.13
N ARG A 259 -22.02 13.50 -14.01
CA ARG A 259 -21.18 14.69 -13.78
C ARG A 259 -19.79 14.30 -13.24
N HIS A 260 -18.93 13.77 -14.10
CA HIS A 260 -17.52 13.47 -13.78
C HIS A 260 -16.71 13.37 -15.08
N TYR A 261 -15.37 13.22 -14.94
CA TYR A 261 -14.44 13.22 -16.06
C TYR A 261 -14.83 12.28 -17.22
N TYR A 262 -15.18 11.01 -16.93
CA TYR A 262 -15.55 10.05 -17.97
C TYR A 262 -16.93 10.31 -18.58
N GLY A 263 -17.85 10.93 -17.82
CA GLY A 263 -19.11 11.43 -18.36
C GLY A 263 -18.90 12.55 -19.37
N PHE A 264 -18.02 13.49 -19.07
CA PHE A 264 -17.65 14.57 -20.02
C PHE A 264 -16.96 14.03 -21.25
N LYS A 265 -16.04 13.06 -21.09
CA LYS A 265 -15.40 12.38 -22.21
C LYS A 265 -16.39 11.56 -23.07
N ALA A 266 -17.42 11.00 -22.49
CA ALA A 266 -18.50 10.32 -23.21
C ALA A 266 -19.36 11.31 -23.99
N SER A 267 -19.67 12.48 -23.41
CA SER A 267 -20.36 13.57 -24.14
C SER A 267 -19.55 14.05 -25.37
N ASP A 268 -18.22 14.22 -25.21
CA ASP A 268 -17.32 14.55 -26.31
C ASP A 268 -17.37 13.47 -27.42
N ALA A 269 -17.33 12.18 -27.06
CA ALA A 269 -17.37 11.07 -28.02
C ALA A 269 -18.67 11.04 -28.83
N LEU A 270 -19.79 11.46 -28.24
CA LEU A 270 -21.09 11.52 -28.85
C LEU A 270 -21.39 12.90 -29.50
N SER A 271 -20.48 13.87 -29.42
CA SER A 271 -20.70 15.27 -29.83
C SER A 271 -21.91 15.91 -29.12
N LEU A 272 -22.15 15.53 -27.85
CA LEU A 272 -23.23 16.06 -27.02
C LEU A 272 -22.73 17.18 -26.10
N PRO A 273 -23.60 18.13 -25.70
CA PRO A 273 -23.24 19.12 -24.71
C PRO A 273 -23.00 18.45 -23.35
N ILE A 274 -21.99 18.95 -22.61
CA ILE A 274 -21.66 18.44 -21.28
C ILE A 274 -22.82 18.67 -20.31
N GLN A 275 -23.27 17.63 -19.61
CA GLN A 275 -24.28 17.69 -18.58
C GLN A 275 -23.65 18.04 -17.23
N LEU A 276 -23.79 19.29 -16.80
CA LEU A 276 -23.28 19.71 -15.49
C LEU A 276 -24.19 19.30 -14.32
N ASN A 277 -25.42 18.87 -14.64
CA ASN A 277 -26.46 18.53 -13.65
C ASN A 277 -26.56 19.60 -12.54
N GLN A 278 -26.55 20.87 -12.99
CA GLN A 278 -26.53 22.02 -12.09
C GLN A 278 -27.84 22.06 -11.29
N GLN A 279 -27.72 21.99 -9.98
CA GLN A 279 -28.82 22.24 -9.08
C GLN A 279 -28.66 23.64 -8.49
N SER A 280 -29.75 24.42 -8.45
CA SER A 280 -29.76 25.71 -7.75
C SER A 280 -29.47 25.48 -6.27
N VAL A 281 -28.54 26.24 -5.72
CA VAL A 281 -28.29 26.23 -4.27
C VAL A 281 -29.50 26.88 -3.58
N SER A 282 -30.02 26.23 -2.55
CA SER A 282 -31.08 26.83 -1.73
C SER A 282 -30.55 28.11 -1.07
N GLU A 283 -31.21 29.24 -1.37
CA GLU A 283 -30.95 30.52 -0.71
C GLU A 283 -31.78 30.69 0.58
N ASP A 284 -32.30 29.59 1.12
CA ASP A 284 -33.03 29.60 2.39
C ASP A 284 -32.20 30.19 3.52
N LYS A 285 -32.73 31.18 4.19
CA LYS A 285 -32.06 31.93 5.28
C LYS A 285 -31.57 31.02 6.41
N LYS A 286 -32.28 29.92 6.72
CA LYS A 286 -31.88 28.96 7.76
C LYS A 286 -30.65 28.17 7.33
N THR A 287 -30.61 27.68 6.10
CA THR A 287 -29.46 26.96 5.53
C THR A 287 -28.23 27.86 5.45
N ILE A 288 -28.39 29.12 5.01
CA ILE A 288 -27.30 30.11 4.96
C ILE A 288 -26.77 30.40 6.39
N ALA A 289 -27.65 30.55 7.37
CA ALA A 289 -27.24 30.79 8.76
C ALA A 289 -26.48 29.58 9.34
N LEU A 290 -26.88 28.35 9.01
CA LEU A 290 -26.26 27.11 9.43
C LEU A 290 -24.86 26.98 8.83
N VAL A 291 -24.68 27.27 7.55
CA VAL A 291 -23.37 27.29 6.88
C VAL A 291 -22.47 28.36 7.48
N ARG A 292 -22.98 29.61 7.66
CA ARG A 292 -22.21 30.70 8.28
C ARG A 292 -21.82 30.40 9.73
N GLY A 293 -22.62 29.62 10.44
CA GLY A 293 -22.38 29.17 11.82
C GLY A 293 -21.29 28.11 11.92
N ASN A 294 -20.99 27.38 10.84
CA ASN A 294 -20.05 26.27 10.82
C ASN A 294 -18.61 26.77 11.07
N ALA A 295 -17.90 26.14 12.01
CA ALA A 295 -16.53 26.53 12.39
C ALA A 295 -15.54 26.43 11.24
N HIS A 296 -15.65 25.39 10.39
CA HIS A 296 -14.77 25.20 9.23
C HIS A 296 -15.02 26.26 8.15
N PHE A 297 -16.28 26.66 7.96
CA PHE A 297 -16.62 27.74 7.03
C PHE A 297 -16.08 29.10 7.52
N LYS A 298 -16.17 29.38 8.83
CA LYS A 298 -15.55 30.58 9.43
C LYS A 298 -14.04 30.60 9.23
N MET A 299 -13.39 29.46 9.50
CA MET A 299 -11.95 29.31 9.30
C MET A 299 -11.54 29.50 7.82
N ALA A 300 -12.28 28.91 6.88
CA ALA A 300 -12.04 29.11 5.46
C ALA A 300 -12.18 30.58 5.06
N LYS A 301 -13.19 31.30 5.58
CA LYS A 301 -13.39 32.73 5.30
C LYS A 301 -12.25 33.63 5.80
N GLU A 302 -11.59 33.25 6.91
CA GLU A 302 -10.40 33.98 7.43
C GLU A 302 -9.16 33.77 6.55
N LEU A 303 -9.14 32.74 5.69
CA LEU A 303 -8.01 32.44 4.81
C LEU A 303 -8.13 33.11 3.42
N PHE A 304 -9.31 33.66 3.07
CA PHE A 304 -9.61 34.37 1.85
C PHE A 304 -10.04 35.82 2.11
#